data_b08e2872cfc67ad7c5124263860a1c6c
#
_entry.id   b08e2872cfc67ad7c5124263860a1c6c
#
_cell.length_a   1.000
_cell.length_b   1.000
_cell.length_c   1.000
_cell.angle_alpha   90.00
_cell.angle_beta   90.00
_cell.angle_gamma   90.00
#
_symmetry.space_group_name_H-M   'P 1'
#
loop_
_entity.id
_entity.type
_entity.pdbx_description
1 polymer ?
#
loop_
_entity_poly.entity_id
_entity_poly.type
_entity_poly.pdbx_seq_one_letter_code
_entity_poly.pdbx_strand_id
1 'polypeptide(L)'
;MPNALQGVLPIVAAPFTPAGALDEDSLQALVRHLLGTGAAGLTLFGLATECSKLTDDERRRMQAILLAETSRSATVAGIISITDHSWEVATMRARAAEAQGADALMLLPPFFLAPGDDAILDHIRRVVGSVQIPVIVQYAPAQTGVRIGPELFVRLRDDLPNLSAIKVETQPPGRYLSSLIERSGGRLQALVGYAGIQLPDALARGAAGVQPGCSVAEIYVALDRMFCAGDRAAMHALHARLLPYIGYWMQGVELIIRAEKHILARRGLIASAYCRHPTYALDAHELAQIEQCLAEFAAFLARRPDSRRPHAGSVGECVADGDAGPTAGARALLTPSE
;
A
#
# COMPACT_ATOMS: atom_id res chain seq x y z
N MET A 1 -1.59 11.62 17.57
CA MET A 1 -2.24 10.83 16.52
C MET A 1 -1.43 9.56 16.37
N PRO A 2 -2.02 8.37 16.26
CA PRO A 2 -1.22 7.18 15.95
C PRO A 2 -0.46 7.42 14.65
N ASN A 3 0.72 6.82 14.50
CA ASN A 3 1.53 6.84 13.26
C ASN A 3 0.77 6.07 12.16
N ALA A 4 -0.29 6.68 11.65
CA ALA A 4 -1.30 6.08 10.80
C ALA A 4 -0.78 5.54 9.44
N LEU A 5 0.48 5.80 9.11
CA LEU A 5 1.08 5.48 7.82
C LEU A 5 2.25 4.49 7.91
N GLN A 6 2.27 3.64 8.96
CA GLN A 6 3.28 2.60 9.14
C GLN A 6 2.64 1.21 9.12
N GLY A 7 3.43 0.17 8.80
CA GLY A 7 2.97 -1.21 8.77
C GLY A 7 2.21 -1.57 7.48
N VAL A 8 1.14 -2.33 7.61
CA VAL A 8 0.39 -2.88 6.47
C VAL A 8 -0.88 -2.07 6.21
N LEU A 9 -0.98 -1.50 5.01
CA LEU A 9 -2.06 -0.60 4.59
C LEU A 9 -2.77 -1.14 3.33
N PRO A 10 -3.50 -2.27 3.38
CA PRO A 10 -4.00 -2.94 2.20
C PRO A 10 -4.99 -2.08 1.40
N ILE A 11 -4.97 -2.28 0.07
CA ILE A 11 -5.93 -1.68 -0.86
C ILE A 11 -7.19 -2.52 -0.88
N VAL A 12 -8.29 -1.94 -0.46
CA VAL A 12 -9.59 -2.63 -0.38
C VAL A 12 -10.19 -2.82 -1.77
N ALA A 13 -10.56 -4.04 -2.11
CA ALA A 13 -11.24 -4.36 -3.37
C ALA A 13 -12.66 -3.81 -3.39
N ALA A 14 -13.18 -3.48 -4.58
CA ALA A 14 -14.59 -3.14 -4.79
C ALA A 14 -15.39 -4.42 -5.11
N PRO A 15 -16.24 -4.94 -4.21
CA PRO A 15 -17.08 -6.08 -4.51
C PRO A 15 -18.22 -5.68 -5.45
N PHE A 16 -18.51 -6.56 -6.40
CA PHE A 16 -19.67 -6.40 -7.29
C PHE A 16 -20.53 -7.66 -7.27
N THR A 17 -21.84 -7.49 -7.43
CA THR A 17 -22.75 -8.60 -7.69
C THR A 17 -22.43 -9.29 -9.02
N PRO A 18 -22.92 -10.50 -9.30
CA PRO A 18 -22.77 -11.13 -10.61
C PRO A 18 -23.35 -10.31 -11.77
N ALA A 19 -24.28 -9.39 -11.48
CA ALA A 19 -24.84 -8.45 -12.45
C ALA A 19 -24.04 -7.15 -12.62
N GLY A 20 -22.89 -7.00 -11.90
CA GLY A 20 -22.01 -5.86 -12.00
C GLY A 20 -22.41 -4.63 -11.18
N ALA A 21 -23.47 -4.71 -10.36
CA ALA A 21 -23.80 -3.65 -9.39
C ALA A 21 -22.84 -3.69 -8.20
N LEU A 22 -22.61 -2.55 -7.53
CA LEU A 22 -21.86 -2.49 -6.28
C LEU A 22 -22.52 -3.35 -5.21
N ASP A 23 -21.73 -4.21 -4.56
CA ASP A 23 -22.16 -5.07 -3.44
C ASP A 23 -21.69 -4.45 -2.11
N GLU A 24 -22.55 -3.60 -1.55
CA GLU A 24 -22.24 -2.87 -0.32
C GLU A 24 -22.15 -3.79 0.91
N ASP A 25 -22.95 -4.85 0.95
CA ASP A 25 -22.92 -5.81 2.06
C ASP A 25 -21.60 -6.57 2.08
N SER A 26 -21.13 -7.03 0.92
CA SER A 26 -19.80 -7.64 0.79
C SER A 26 -18.69 -6.64 1.12
N LEU A 27 -18.81 -5.37 0.72
CA LEU A 27 -17.81 -4.34 1.06
C LEU A 27 -17.75 -4.14 2.58
N GLN A 28 -18.88 -4.00 3.24
CA GLN A 28 -18.94 -3.81 4.69
C GLN A 28 -18.35 -5.03 5.43
N ALA A 29 -18.70 -6.25 4.99
CA ALA A 29 -18.17 -7.50 5.56
C ALA A 29 -16.65 -7.59 5.39
N LEU A 30 -16.15 -7.26 4.20
CA LEU A 30 -14.71 -7.24 3.90
C LEU A 30 -13.96 -6.22 4.77
N VAL A 31 -14.46 -4.99 4.89
CA VAL A 31 -13.86 -3.96 5.74
C VAL A 31 -13.79 -4.41 7.19
N ARG A 32 -14.88 -4.97 7.74
CA ARG A 32 -14.91 -5.53 9.11
C ARG A 32 -13.92 -6.66 9.30
N HIS A 33 -13.77 -7.54 8.32
CA HIS A 33 -12.76 -8.59 8.36
C HIS A 33 -11.35 -7.97 8.43
N LEU A 34 -11.06 -7.01 7.56
CA LEU A 34 -9.74 -6.37 7.49
C LEU A 34 -9.38 -5.59 8.76
N LEU A 35 -10.35 -4.94 9.41
CA LEU A 35 -10.14 -4.28 10.72
C LEU A 35 -9.60 -5.25 11.78
N GLY A 36 -9.94 -6.52 11.66
CA GLY A 36 -9.48 -7.54 12.59
C GLY A 36 -8.14 -8.20 12.24
N THR A 37 -7.53 -7.93 11.08
CA THR A 37 -6.29 -8.62 10.66
C THR A 37 -5.03 -8.13 11.38
N GLY A 38 -5.06 -6.91 11.92
CA GLY A 38 -3.90 -6.19 12.44
C GLY A 38 -3.26 -5.27 11.42
N ALA A 39 -3.94 -4.97 10.30
CA ALA A 39 -3.56 -3.89 9.40
C ALA A 39 -3.60 -2.55 10.14
N ALA A 40 -2.69 -1.64 9.80
CA ALA A 40 -2.59 -0.32 10.41
C ALA A 40 -3.52 0.72 9.74
N GLY A 41 -3.95 0.46 8.52
CA GLY A 41 -4.91 1.28 7.80
C GLY A 41 -5.53 0.53 6.63
N LEU A 42 -6.66 1.01 6.14
CA LEU A 42 -7.35 0.45 4.97
C LEU A 42 -7.44 1.54 3.90
N THR A 43 -6.94 1.26 2.70
CA THR A 43 -6.90 2.22 1.60
C THR A 43 -7.97 1.92 0.57
N LEU A 44 -8.82 2.88 0.26
CA LEU A 44 -9.85 2.77 -0.77
C LEU A 44 -9.50 3.58 -2.02
N PHE A 45 -9.94 3.13 -3.19
CA PHE A 45 -9.73 3.73 -4.51
C PHE A 45 -8.28 3.73 -5.02
N GLY A 46 -7.45 2.81 -4.53
CA GLY A 46 -6.21 2.44 -5.23
C GLY A 46 -6.51 1.69 -6.54
N LEU A 47 -5.47 1.40 -7.33
CA LEU A 47 -5.62 0.66 -8.58
C LEU A 47 -6.32 -0.69 -8.37
N ALA A 48 -5.98 -1.42 -7.32
CA ALA A 48 -6.60 -2.71 -6.97
C ALA A 48 -8.07 -2.58 -6.51
N THR A 49 -8.60 -1.39 -6.26
CA THR A 49 -10.03 -1.15 -6.01
C THR A 49 -10.86 -1.10 -7.30
N GLU A 50 -10.27 -1.20 -8.50
CA GLU A 50 -10.94 -0.92 -9.78
C GLU A 50 -11.52 0.51 -9.84
N CYS A 51 -10.82 1.48 -9.26
CA CYS A 51 -11.34 2.84 -9.04
C CYS A 51 -11.74 3.57 -10.33
N SER A 52 -11.13 3.25 -11.47
CA SER A 52 -11.50 3.79 -12.79
C SER A 52 -12.83 3.25 -13.34
N LYS A 53 -13.37 2.19 -12.74
CA LYS A 53 -14.61 1.52 -13.17
C LYS A 53 -15.80 1.85 -12.27
N LEU A 54 -15.65 2.79 -11.34
CA LEU A 54 -16.67 3.22 -10.39
C LEU A 54 -17.28 4.55 -10.80
N THR A 55 -18.59 4.67 -10.68
CA THR A 55 -19.29 5.96 -10.77
C THR A 55 -18.99 6.82 -9.52
N ASP A 56 -19.20 8.13 -9.61
CA ASP A 56 -19.01 9.01 -8.45
C ASP A 56 -19.98 8.69 -7.32
N ASP A 57 -21.18 8.19 -7.63
CA ASP A 57 -22.16 7.75 -6.64
C ASP A 57 -21.67 6.51 -5.87
N GLU A 58 -21.17 5.51 -6.59
CA GLU A 58 -20.58 4.31 -5.97
C GLU A 58 -19.37 4.67 -5.11
N ARG A 59 -18.50 5.58 -5.59
CA ARG A 59 -17.37 6.07 -4.79
C ARG A 59 -17.85 6.72 -3.48
N ARG A 60 -18.87 7.56 -3.52
CA ARG A 60 -19.42 8.18 -2.30
C ARG A 60 -19.95 7.16 -1.29
N ARG A 61 -20.69 6.13 -1.78
CA ARG A 61 -21.24 5.07 -0.94
C ARG A 61 -20.14 4.19 -0.33
N MET A 62 -19.17 3.76 -1.13
CA MET A 62 -18.02 2.98 -0.67
C MET A 62 -17.19 3.74 0.38
N GLN A 63 -16.93 5.03 0.14
CA GLN A 63 -16.21 5.88 1.08
C GLN A 63 -16.96 6.01 2.41
N ALA A 64 -18.26 6.22 2.39
CA ALA A 64 -19.08 6.29 3.59
C ALA A 64 -19.03 4.99 4.40
N ILE A 65 -19.09 3.82 3.73
CA ILE A 65 -18.97 2.51 4.39
C ILE A 65 -17.60 2.35 5.05
N LEU A 66 -16.50 2.61 4.31
CA LEU A 66 -15.15 2.47 4.87
C LEU A 66 -14.96 3.37 6.09
N LEU A 67 -15.26 4.67 5.96
CA LEU A 67 -15.02 5.64 7.02
C LEU A 67 -15.92 5.39 8.25
N ALA A 68 -17.17 4.95 8.06
CA ALA A 68 -18.04 4.57 9.16
C ALA A 68 -17.51 3.36 9.95
N GLU A 69 -16.86 2.40 9.29
CA GLU A 69 -16.30 1.22 9.97
C GLU A 69 -14.94 1.53 10.60
N THR A 70 -14.05 2.29 9.91
CA THR A 70 -12.73 2.64 10.46
C THR A 70 -12.82 3.62 11.63
N SER A 71 -13.79 4.55 11.64
CA SER A 71 -14.01 5.49 12.77
C SER A 71 -14.30 4.80 14.10
N ARG A 72 -14.71 3.53 14.08
CA ARG A 72 -14.93 2.71 15.28
C ARG A 72 -13.65 2.05 15.80
N SER A 73 -12.56 2.15 15.02
CA SER A 73 -11.26 1.58 15.39
C SER A 73 -10.34 2.69 15.91
N ALA A 74 -9.70 2.46 17.04
CA ALA A 74 -8.68 3.38 17.56
C ALA A 74 -7.29 3.17 16.90
N THR A 75 -7.14 2.12 16.09
CA THR A 75 -5.81 1.65 15.62
C THR A 75 -5.70 1.51 14.10
N VAL A 76 -6.81 1.51 13.37
CA VAL A 76 -6.81 1.31 11.91
C VAL A 76 -7.30 2.58 11.22
N ALA A 77 -6.42 3.18 10.42
CA ALA A 77 -6.71 4.41 9.70
C ALA A 77 -7.58 4.16 8.45
N GLY A 78 -8.55 5.02 8.20
CA GLY A 78 -9.30 5.11 6.94
C GLY A 78 -8.57 6.01 5.94
N ILE A 79 -8.05 5.43 4.85
CA ILE A 79 -7.25 6.13 3.84
C ILE A 79 -8.03 6.19 2.53
N ILE A 80 -8.22 7.39 1.98
CA ILE A 80 -8.98 7.60 0.74
C ILE A 80 -8.05 8.07 -0.37
N SER A 81 -8.04 7.34 -1.49
CA SER A 81 -7.38 7.81 -2.70
C SER A 81 -8.28 8.79 -3.45
N ILE A 82 -7.71 9.97 -3.70
CA ILE A 82 -8.40 11.15 -4.25
C ILE A 82 -7.95 11.46 -5.69
N THR A 83 -7.30 10.51 -6.33
CA THR A 83 -6.71 10.66 -7.67
C THR A 83 -7.71 11.20 -8.69
N ASP A 84 -7.32 12.25 -9.39
CA ASP A 84 -7.96 12.79 -10.58
C ASP A 84 -6.93 13.52 -11.44
N HIS A 85 -7.22 13.72 -12.74
CA HIS A 85 -6.33 14.46 -13.63
C HIS A 85 -6.45 15.98 -13.48
N SER A 86 -7.63 16.48 -13.08
CA SER A 86 -7.83 17.87 -12.70
C SER A 86 -7.50 18.07 -11.22
N TRP A 87 -6.63 19.04 -10.90
CA TRP A 87 -6.35 19.39 -9.51
C TRP A 87 -7.59 19.95 -8.81
N GLU A 88 -8.51 20.59 -9.53
CA GLU A 88 -9.77 21.08 -8.98
C GLU A 88 -10.64 19.93 -8.48
N VAL A 89 -10.79 18.87 -9.30
CA VAL A 89 -11.57 17.68 -8.93
C VAL A 89 -10.88 16.92 -7.80
N ALA A 90 -9.56 16.72 -7.89
CA ALA A 90 -8.78 16.08 -6.82
C ALA A 90 -8.89 16.85 -5.50
N THR A 91 -8.83 18.18 -5.52
CA THR A 91 -9.02 19.05 -4.34
C THR A 91 -10.44 18.94 -3.77
N MET A 92 -11.45 18.91 -4.62
CA MET A 92 -12.83 18.70 -4.17
C MET A 92 -13.00 17.36 -3.47
N ARG A 93 -12.43 16.28 -4.03
CA ARG A 93 -12.41 14.94 -3.42
C ARG A 93 -11.63 14.92 -2.11
N ALA A 94 -10.48 15.61 -2.05
CA ALA A 94 -9.64 15.69 -0.86
C ALA A 94 -10.38 16.32 0.32
N ARG A 95 -10.97 17.49 0.11
CA ARG A 95 -11.76 18.22 1.13
C ARG A 95 -13.00 17.44 1.56
N ALA A 96 -13.67 16.77 0.61
CA ALA A 96 -14.82 15.94 0.93
C ALA A 96 -14.43 14.73 1.80
N ALA A 97 -13.30 14.08 1.52
CA ALA A 97 -12.81 12.95 2.30
C ALA A 97 -12.37 13.39 3.71
N GLU A 98 -11.64 14.51 3.83
CA GLU A 98 -11.26 15.09 5.12
C GLU A 98 -12.50 15.45 5.95
N ALA A 99 -13.48 16.13 5.37
CA ALA A 99 -14.72 16.49 6.04
C ALA A 99 -15.55 15.28 6.50
N GLN A 100 -15.41 14.12 5.84
CA GLN A 100 -16.06 12.87 6.22
C GLN A 100 -15.24 12.04 7.22
N GLY A 101 -14.09 12.57 7.69
CA GLY A 101 -13.28 11.93 8.72
C GLY A 101 -12.27 10.91 8.21
N ALA A 102 -11.77 11.06 6.98
CA ALA A 102 -10.60 10.30 6.55
C ALA A 102 -9.38 10.64 7.43
N ASP A 103 -8.62 9.62 7.83
CA ASP A 103 -7.40 9.81 8.64
C ASP A 103 -6.20 10.22 7.77
N ALA A 104 -6.19 9.81 6.50
CA ALA A 104 -5.18 10.19 5.52
C ALA A 104 -5.73 10.10 4.10
N LEU A 105 -5.01 10.71 3.17
CA LEU A 105 -5.32 10.65 1.75
C LEU A 105 -4.18 9.98 0.97
N MET A 106 -4.50 9.43 -0.21
CA MET A 106 -3.52 8.97 -1.17
C MET A 106 -3.77 9.66 -2.52
N LEU A 107 -2.72 10.18 -3.15
CA LEU A 107 -2.77 10.87 -4.43
C LEU A 107 -1.83 10.19 -5.43
N LEU A 108 -2.38 9.63 -6.50
CA LEU A 108 -1.60 9.30 -7.70
C LEU A 108 -1.55 10.56 -8.57
N PRO A 109 -0.36 11.09 -8.92
CA PRO A 109 -0.25 12.27 -9.78
C PRO A 109 -0.90 12.04 -11.14
N PRO A 110 -1.35 13.12 -11.85
CA PRO A 110 -1.95 12.99 -13.17
C PRO A 110 -0.95 12.40 -14.16
N PHE A 111 -1.39 11.46 -14.97
CA PHE A 111 -0.54 10.77 -15.94
C PHE A 111 -1.17 10.66 -17.34
N PHE A 112 -2.49 10.75 -17.43
CA PHE A 112 -3.17 10.75 -18.71
C PHE A 112 -2.74 11.98 -19.52
N LEU A 113 -2.42 11.82 -20.78
CA LEU A 113 -1.83 12.85 -21.66
C LEU A 113 -0.41 13.31 -21.29
N ALA A 114 0.29 12.55 -20.43
CA ALA A 114 1.70 12.76 -20.09
C ALA A 114 2.07 14.23 -19.75
N PRO A 115 1.47 14.84 -18.71
CA PRO A 115 1.79 16.22 -18.34
C PRO A 115 3.26 16.35 -17.93
N GLY A 116 3.84 17.54 -18.16
CA GLY A 116 5.23 17.83 -17.76
C GLY A 116 5.41 17.92 -16.24
N ASP A 117 6.66 17.83 -15.79
CA ASP A 117 7.02 17.77 -14.37
C ASP A 117 6.48 18.95 -13.56
N ASP A 118 6.56 20.18 -14.09
CA ASP A 118 6.05 21.37 -13.41
C ASP A 118 4.54 21.32 -13.18
N ALA A 119 3.77 20.82 -14.15
CA ALA A 119 2.34 20.65 -14.02
C ALA A 119 1.99 19.58 -12.96
N ILE A 120 2.77 18.51 -12.90
CA ILE A 120 2.60 17.44 -11.90
C ILE A 120 2.92 17.99 -10.50
N LEU A 121 4.00 18.75 -10.34
CA LEU A 121 4.38 19.35 -9.06
C LEU A 121 3.36 20.40 -8.60
N ASP A 122 2.84 21.24 -9.51
CA ASP A 122 1.78 22.19 -9.20
C ASP A 122 0.49 21.49 -8.77
N HIS A 123 0.11 20.42 -9.46
CA HIS A 123 -1.01 19.56 -9.07
C HIS A 123 -0.85 19.02 -7.64
N ILE A 124 0.31 18.44 -7.32
CA ILE A 124 0.58 17.92 -5.97
C ILE A 124 0.48 19.05 -4.94
N ARG A 125 1.12 20.22 -5.20
CA ARG A 125 1.07 21.36 -4.26
C ARG A 125 -0.35 21.81 -3.96
N ARG A 126 -1.18 21.97 -5.00
CA ARG A 126 -2.57 22.45 -4.85
C ARG A 126 -3.41 21.44 -4.09
N VAL A 127 -3.32 20.16 -4.44
CA VAL A 127 -4.14 19.13 -3.80
C VAL A 127 -3.70 18.91 -2.36
N VAL A 128 -2.42 18.70 -2.11
CA VAL A 128 -1.89 18.47 -0.75
C VAL A 128 -2.11 19.70 0.14
N GLY A 129 -1.84 20.91 -0.38
CA GLY A 129 -2.06 22.16 0.36
C GLY A 129 -3.53 22.50 0.62
N SER A 130 -4.49 21.77 0.08
CA SER A 130 -5.91 22.01 0.25
C SER A 130 -6.53 21.38 1.51
N VAL A 131 -5.78 20.51 2.20
CA VAL A 131 -6.21 19.74 3.38
C VAL A 131 -5.15 19.80 4.48
N GLN A 132 -5.53 19.38 5.70
CA GLN A 132 -4.62 19.37 6.85
C GLN A 132 -4.18 17.95 7.24
N ILE A 133 -4.96 16.93 6.85
CA ILE A 133 -4.65 15.53 7.16
C ILE A 133 -3.45 15.02 6.34
N PRO A 134 -2.76 13.97 6.81
CA PRO A 134 -1.62 13.37 6.10
C PRO A 134 -1.96 12.94 4.68
N VAL A 135 -1.03 13.19 3.74
CA VAL A 135 -1.17 12.76 2.35
C VAL A 135 0.00 11.85 1.95
N ILE A 136 -0.32 10.74 1.33
CA ILE A 136 0.60 9.82 0.66
C ILE A 136 0.60 10.17 -0.83
N VAL A 137 1.75 10.44 -1.44
CA VAL A 137 1.83 10.50 -2.90
C VAL A 137 2.27 9.13 -3.43
N GLN A 138 1.50 8.57 -4.35
CA GLN A 138 1.83 7.31 -5.02
C GLN A 138 2.75 7.60 -6.20
N TYR A 139 3.95 7.05 -6.18
CA TYR A 139 4.93 7.15 -7.25
C TYR A 139 5.05 5.81 -7.99
N ALA A 140 4.36 5.70 -9.12
CA ALA A 140 4.18 4.47 -9.88
C ALA A 140 4.62 4.66 -11.35
N PRO A 141 5.92 4.87 -11.64
CA PRO A 141 6.40 5.23 -12.97
C PRO A 141 6.14 4.16 -14.05
N ALA A 142 6.07 2.87 -13.68
CA ALA A 142 5.78 1.81 -14.64
C ALA A 142 4.34 1.87 -15.17
N GLN A 143 3.37 2.31 -14.34
CA GLN A 143 1.96 2.41 -14.70
C GLN A 143 1.61 3.78 -15.29
N THR A 144 2.32 4.83 -14.90
CA THR A 144 1.95 6.22 -15.22
C THR A 144 2.84 6.86 -16.28
N GLY A 145 4.05 6.36 -16.50
CA GLY A 145 5.08 7.03 -17.29
C GLY A 145 5.71 8.26 -16.60
N VAL A 146 5.14 8.73 -15.49
CA VAL A 146 5.61 9.88 -14.72
C VAL A 146 6.90 9.54 -13.99
N ARG A 147 7.94 10.39 -14.13
CA ARG A 147 9.24 10.20 -13.47
C ARG A 147 9.56 11.42 -12.62
N ILE A 148 9.63 11.22 -11.30
CA ILE A 148 9.91 12.26 -10.31
C ILE A 148 11.12 11.80 -9.48
N GLY A 149 12.16 12.61 -9.42
CA GLY A 149 13.30 12.32 -8.54
C GLY A 149 12.95 12.50 -7.06
N PRO A 150 13.62 11.77 -6.15
CA PRO A 150 13.32 11.86 -4.72
C PRO A 150 13.57 13.27 -4.15
N GLU A 151 14.49 14.03 -4.73
CA GLU A 151 14.79 15.42 -4.34
C GLU A 151 13.60 16.37 -4.55
N LEU A 152 12.75 16.10 -5.53
CA LEU A 152 11.55 16.91 -5.77
C LEU A 152 10.50 16.68 -4.67
N PHE A 153 10.32 15.44 -4.23
CA PHE A 153 9.44 15.15 -3.10
C PHE A 153 9.97 15.74 -1.79
N VAL A 154 11.28 15.74 -1.58
CA VAL A 154 11.88 16.38 -0.40
C VAL A 154 11.61 17.90 -0.40
N ARG A 155 11.79 18.59 -1.53
CA ARG A 155 11.44 20.02 -1.65
C ARG A 155 9.93 20.26 -1.44
N LEU A 156 9.07 19.41 -2.00
CA LEU A 156 7.62 19.52 -1.74
C LEU A 156 7.29 19.38 -0.26
N ARG A 157 7.97 18.49 0.46
CA ARG A 157 7.78 18.29 1.90
C ARG A 157 8.14 19.52 2.73
N ASP A 158 9.13 20.30 2.29
CA ASP A 158 9.51 21.53 2.98
C ASP A 158 8.38 22.59 2.92
N ASP A 159 7.64 22.64 1.80
CA ASP A 159 6.51 23.54 1.59
C ASP A 159 5.17 22.98 2.17
N LEU A 160 5.05 21.66 2.28
CA LEU A 160 3.81 20.93 2.57
C LEU A 160 3.98 19.99 3.77
N PRO A 161 3.80 20.48 5.01
CA PRO A 161 4.01 19.68 6.22
C PRO A 161 3.13 18.43 6.34
N ASN A 162 2.02 18.36 5.62
CA ASN A 162 1.12 17.21 5.56
C ASN A 162 1.42 16.21 4.43
N LEU A 163 2.40 16.49 3.54
CA LEU A 163 2.96 15.46 2.66
C LEU A 163 3.79 14.48 3.51
N SER A 164 3.20 13.39 3.94
CA SER A 164 3.74 12.54 5.00
C SER A 164 4.48 11.31 4.49
N ALA A 165 4.09 10.78 3.33
CA ALA A 165 4.68 9.57 2.80
C ALA A 165 4.71 9.54 1.26
N ILE A 166 5.63 8.75 0.73
CA ILE A 166 5.65 8.38 -0.69
C ILE A 166 5.48 6.87 -0.80
N LYS A 167 4.46 6.43 -1.53
CA LYS A 167 4.33 5.03 -1.94
C LYS A 167 5.19 4.79 -3.17
N VAL A 168 6.29 4.07 -2.99
CA VAL A 168 7.30 3.85 -4.04
C VAL A 168 7.00 2.56 -4.79
N GLU A 169 6.78 2.68 -6.10
CA GLU A 169 6.50 1.57 -7.01
C GLU A 169 7.47 1.56 -8.22
N THR A 170 8.70 2.03 -8.02
CA THR A 170 9.79 1.83 -8.98
C THR A 170 10.23 0.37 -9.02
N GLN A 171 10.85 -0.06 -10.10
CA GLN A 171 11.38 -1.41 -10.28
C GLN A 171 12.86 -1.36 -10.68
N PRO A 172 13.79 -1.76 -9.79
CA PRO A 172 13.60 -2.07 -8.35
C PRO A 172 13.40 -0.79 -7.50
N PRO A 173 12.72 -0.89 -6.33
CA PRO A 173 12.44 0.29 -5.49
C PRO A 173 13.63 0.70 -4.60
N GLY A 174 14.56 -0.20 -4.29
CA GLY A 174 15.52 -0.07 -3.20
C GLY A 174 16.36 1.20 -3.22
N ARG A 175 16.98 1.55 -4.36
CA ARG A 175 17.79 2.80 -4.46
C ARG A 175 16.94 4.05 -4.28
N TYR A 176 15.72 4.03 -4.80
CA TYR A 176 14.81 5.17 -4.66
C TYR A 176 14.38 5.35 -3.21
N LEU A 177 14.01 4.24 -2.52
CA LEU A 177 13.67 4.23 -1.10
C LEU A 177 14.81 4.81 -0.25
N SER A 178 16.03 4.27 -0.39
CA SER A 178 17.20 4.75 0.36
C SER A 178 17.45 6.24 0.14
N SER A 179 17.43 6.69 -1.13
CA SER A 179 17.65 8.11 -1.47
C SER A 179 16.55 9.03 -0.90
N LEU A 180 15.28 8.59 -0.93
CA LEU A 180 14.17 9.37 -0.38
C LEU A 180 14.30 9.53 1.14
N ILE A 181 14.57 8.44 1.86
CA ILE A 181 14.69 8.41 3.32
C ILE A 181 15.89 9.27 3.75
N GLU A 182 17.06 9.05 3.16
CA GLU A 182 18.29 9.76 3.47
C GLU A 182 18.14 11.29 3.21
N ARG A 183 17.69 11.67 2.02
CA ARG A 183 17.55 13.09 1.63
C ARG A 183 16.49 13.83 2.42
N SER A 184 15.42 13.13 2.82
CA SER A 184 14.39 13.74 3.67
C SER A 184 14.78 13.81 5.15
N GLY A 185 15.88 13.16 5.56
CA GLY A 185 16.24 13.01 6.98
C GLY A 185 15.14 12.29 7.77
N GLY A 186 14.45 11.33 7.14
CA GLY A 186 13.33 10.60 7.73
C GLY A 186 12.01 11.38 7.83
N ARG A 187 11.95 12.62 7.33
CA ARG A 187 10.72 13.46 7.37
C ARG A 187 9.64 12.98 6.41
N LEU A 188 10.00 12.27 5.34
CA LEU A 188 9.09 11.56 4.44
C LEU A 188 9.17 10.07 4.73
N GLN A 189 8.06 9.47 5.09
CA GLN A 189 7.97 8.02 5.18
C GLN A 189 7.96 7.41 3.78
N ALA A 190 8.57 6.25 3.63
CA ALA A 190 8.54 5.49 2.39
C ALA A 190 7.70 4.23 2.59
N LEU A 191 6.68 4.04 1.76
CA LEU A 191 5.89 2.82 1.70
C LEU A 191 6.26 2.07 0.41
N VAL A 192 6.35 0.75 0.47
CA VAL A 192 6.53 -0.04 -0.73
C VAL A 192 5.18 -0.51 -1.27
N GLY A 193 5.00 -0.38 -2.59
CA GLY A 193 3.83 -0.91 -3.30
C GLY A 193 4.13 -2.23 -4.02
N TYR A 194 3.54 -2.41 -5.19
CA TYR A 194 3.81 -3.53 -6.08
C TYR A 194 3.62 -4.90 -5.42
N ALA A 195 2.51 -5.05 -4.69
CA ALA A 195 2.16 -6.21 -3.86
C ALA A 195 3.29 -6.66 -2.90
N GLY A 196 4.23 -5.78 -2.55
CA GLY A 196 5.31 -6.13 -1.63
C GLY A 196 6.31 -7.16 -2.17
N ILE A 197 6.47 -7.29 -3.50
CA ILE A 197 7.48 -8.20 -4.11
C ILE A 197 8.87 -7.96 -3.52
N GLN A 198 9.23 -6.70 -3.22
CA GLN A 198 10.51 -6.30 -2.65
C GLN A 198 10.41 -5.96 -1.16
N LEU A 199 9.41 -6.47 -0.44
CA LEU A 199 9.14 -6.09 0.95
C LEU A 199 10.34 -6.30 1.90
N PRO A 200 11.06 -7.45 1.89
CA PRO A 200 12.21 -7.63 2.78
C PRO A 200 13.33 -6.61 2.58
N ASP A 201 13.69 -6.32 1.32
CA ASP A 201 14.69 -5.30 0.98
C ASP A 201 14.20 -3.89 1.37
N ALA A 202 12.94 -3.58 1.10
CA ALA A 202 12.36 -2.28 1.44
C ALA A 202 12.37 -2.01 2.94
N LEU A 203 11.95 -2.98 3.75
CA LEU A 203 11.97 -2.87 5.22
C LEU A 203 13.39 -2.77 5.76
N ALA A 204 14.34 -3.54 5.22
CA ALA A 204 15.76 -3.45 5.61
C ALA A 204 16.37 -2.07 5.31
N ARG A 205 15.84 -1.33 4.33
CA ARG A 205 16.25 0.06 3.99
C ARG A 205 15.51 1.12 4.79
N GLY A 206 14.61 0.74 5.69
CA GLY A 206 13.85 1.66 6.53
C GLY A 206 12.51 2.10 5.94
N ALA A 207 11.94 1.34 5.00
CA ALA A 207 10.56 1.58 4.59
C ALA A 207 9.60 1.46 5.79
N ALA A 208 8.65 2.38 5.91
CA ALA A 208 7.70 2.42 7.02
C ALA A 208 6.63 1.32 6.93
N GLY A 209 6.43 0.72 5.75
CA GLY A 209 5.43 -0.33 5.57
C GLY A 209 5.14 -0.65 4.12
N VAL A 210 4.02 -1.34 3.89
CA VAL A 210 3.61 -1.86 2.59
C VAL A 210 2.13 -1.60 2.32
N GLN A 211 1.79 -1.29 1.05
CA GLN A 211 0.40 -1.22 0.57
C GLN A 211 0.12 -2.32 -0.46
N PRO A 212 -0.20 -3.54 -0.02
CA PRO A 212 -0.56 -4.67 -0.89
C PRO A 212 -2.04 -4.64 -1.27
N GLY A 213 -2.51 -5.64 -2.02
CA GLY A 213 -3.92 -6.00 -2.08
C GLY A 213 -4.44 -6.52 -0.74
N CYS A 214 -5.76 -6.68 -0.63
CA CYS A 214 -6.37 -7.04 0.66
C CYS A 214 -6.68 -8.54 0.82
N SER A 215 -6.54 -9.34 -0.24
CA SER A 215 -7.03 -10.73 -0.25
C SER A 215 -6.30 -11.66 0.72
N VAL A 216 -5.04 -11.32 1.05
CA VAL A 216 -4.16 -12.08 1.96
C VAL A 216 -3.46 -11.16 2.97
N ALA A 217 -4.15 -10.13 3.44
CA ALA A 217 -3.61 -9.11 4.34
C ALA A 217 -2.95 -9.71 5.60
N GLU A 218 -3.47 -10.83 6.11
CA GLU A 218 -2.96 -11.53 7.28
C GLU A 218 -1.50 -12.00 7.10
N ILE A 219 -1.13 -12.37 5.87
CA ILE A 219 0.24 -12.81 5.56
C ILE A 219 1.20 -11.60 5.64
N TYR A 220 0.80 -10.45 5.10
CA TYR A 220 1.61 -9.23 5.18
C TYR A 220 1.74 -8.73 6.63
N VAL A 221 0.68 -8.83 7.42
CA VAL A 221 0.73 -8.52 8.86
C VAL A 221 1.66 -9.48 9.59
N ALA A 222 1.71 -10.75 9.22
CA ALA A 222 2.66 -11.70 9.80
C ALA A 222 4.12 -11.35 9.42
N LEU A 223 4.37 -10.98 8.16
CA LEU A 223 5.68 -10.54 7.69
C LEU A 223 6.16 -9.29 8.44
N ASP A 224 5.30 -8.29 8.60
CA ASP A 224 5.58 -7.05 9.34
C ASP A 224 5.90 -7.33 10.80
N ARG A 225 5.09 -8.17 11.47
CA ARG A 225 5.33 -8.58 12.85
C ARG A 225 6.66 -9.32 13.03
N MET A 226 7.00 -10.23 12.13
CA MET A 226 8.31 -10.93 12.16
C MET A 226 9.45 -9.94 11.98
N PHE A 227 9.30 -8.96 11.07
CA PHE A 227 10.29 -7.91 10.90
C PHE A 227 10.48 -7.08 12.18
N CYS A 228 9.39 -6.57 12.78
CA CYS A 228 9.44 -5.78 14.02
C CYS A 228 9.99 -6.58 15.22
N ALA A 229 9.75 -7.89 15.24
CA ALA A 229 10.31 -8.79 16.26
C ALA A 229 11.80 -9.13 16.03
N GLY A 230 12.42 -8.65 14.94
CA GLY A 230 13.81 -8.99 14.60
C GLY A 230 13.99 -10.37 13.98
N ASP A 231 12.93 -11.14 13.79
CA ASP A 231 13.00 -12.48 13.18
C ASP A 231 13.08 -12.41 11.65
N ARG A 232 14.24 -11.94 11.18
CA ARG A 232 14.50 -11.76 9.74
C ARG A 232 14.45 -13.08 8.97
N ALA A 233 14.93 -14.18 9.60
CA ALA A 233 14.96 -15.49 8.97
C ALA A 233 13.54 -16.01 8.70
N ALA A 234 12.63 -15.96 9.67
CA ALA A 234 11.24 -16.36 9.48
C ALA A 234 10.53 -15.47 8.47
N MET A 235 10.76 -14.14 8.52
CA MET A 235 10.19 -13.19 7.56
C MET A 235 10.64 -13.53 6.12
N HIS A 236 11.93 -13.74 5.88
CA HIS A 236 12.44 -14.12 4.55
C HIS A 236 11.86 -15.45 4.09
N ALA A 237 11.79 -16.46 4.97
CA ALA A 237 11.23 -17.76 4.64
C ALA A 237 9.74 -17.66 4.24
N LEU A 238 8.94 -16.90 5.00
CA LEU A 238 7.52 -16.68 4.69
C LEU A 238 7.34 -15.90 3.39
N HIS A 239 8.12 -14.83 3.18
CA HIS A 239 8.06 -14.03 1.96
C HIS A 239 8.47 -14.83 0.72
N ALA A 240 9.51 -15.66 0.81
CA ALA A 240 9.97 -16.52 -0.29
C ALA A 240 8.88 -17.49 -0.78
N ARG A 241 8.01 -17.95 0.14
CA ARG A 241 6.86 -18.80 -0.22
C ARG A 241 5.75 -18.01 -0.91
N LEU A 242 5.51 -16.75 -0.49
CA LEU A 242 4.48 -15.88 -1.08
C LEU A 242 4.92 -15.35 -2.46
N LEU A 243 6.22 -15.11 -2.65
CA LEU A 243 6.78 -14.42 -3.80
C LEU A 243 6.40 -15.02 -5.16
N PRO A 244 6.37 -16.36 -5.40
CA PRO A 244 5.97 -16.92 -6.69
C PRO A 244 4.56 -16.52 -7.10
N TYR A 245 3.62 -16.42 -6.15
CA TYR A 245 2.23 -16.05 -6.40
C TYR A 245 2.10 -14.57 -6.75
N ILE A 246 2.55 -13.68 -5.86
CA ILE A 246 2.46 -12.23 -6.10
C ILE A 246 3.33 -11.79 -7.28
N GLY A 247 4.47 -12.45 -7.52
CA GLY A 247 5.33 -12.19 -8.66
C GLY A 247 4.68 -12.53 -9.99
N TYR A 248 3.83 -13.56 -10.04
CA TYR A 248 3.03 -13.88 -11.21
C TYR A 248 1.88 -12.89 -11.38
N TRP A 249 1.06 -12.71 -10.36
CA TRP A 249 -0.15 -11.87 -10.46
C TRP A 249 0.17 -10.40 -10.72
N MET A 250 1.31 -9.88 -10.27
CA MET A 250 1.74 -8.49 -10.51
C MET A 250 2.26 -8.22 -11.93
N GLN A 251 2.24 -9.20 -12.83
CA GLN A 251 2.60 -8.99 -14.23
C GLN A 251 1.60 -8.12 -14.99
N GLY A 252 0.38 -7.94 -14.46
CA GLY A 252 -0.62 -7.06 -15.02
C GLY A 252 -1.59 -6.54 -13.97
N VAL A 253 -2.01 -5.26 -14.10
CA VAL A 253 -2.94 -4.66 -13.14
C VAL A 253 -4.28 -5.39 -13.13
N GLU A 254 -4.84 -5.74 -14.30
CA GLU A 254 -6.11 -6.48 -14.36
C GLU A 254 -5.96 -7.94 -13.88
N LEU A 255 -4.77 -8.53 -14.04
CA LEU A 255 -4.47 -9.88 -13.53
C LEU A 255 -4.48 -9.91 -12.01
N ILE A 256 -3.76 -8.98 -11.34
CA ILE A 256 -3.75 -8.93 -9.88
C ILE A 256 -5.14 -8.63 -9.31
N ILE A 257 -5.90 -7.70 -9.92
CA ILE A 257 -7.28 -7.41 -9.51
C ILE A 257 -8.13 -8.67 -9.58
N ARG A 258 -8.03 -9.41 -10.69
CA ARG A 258 -8.83 -10.63 -10.90
C ARG A 258 -8.46 -11.73 -9.91
N ALA A 259 -7.15 -11.93 -9.66
CA ALA A 259 -6.67 -12.90 -8.68
C ALA A 259 -7.13 -12.52 -7.25
N GLU A 260 -6.95 -11.28 -6.83
CA GLU A 260 -7.41 -10.75 -5.53
C GLU A 260 -8.89 -11.04 -5.28
N LYS A 261 -9.76 -10.70 -6.25
CA LYS A 261 -11.21 -10.90 -6.10
C LYS A 261 -11.59 -12.37 -6.12
N HIS A 262 -10.89 -13.20 -6.90
CA HIS A 262 -11.11 -14.64 -6.87
C HIS A 262 -10.72 -15.23 -5.50
N ILE A 263 -9.58 -14.84 -4.94
CA ILE A 263 -9.15 -15.24 -3.59
C ILE A 263 -10.18 -14.81 -2.55
N LEU A 264 -10.64 -13.56 -2.58
CA LEU A 264 -11.63 -13.04 -1.64
C LEU A 264 -12.95 -13.84 -1.68
N ALA A 265 -13.44 -14.15 -2.89
CA ALA A 265 -14.66 -14.95 -3.06
C ALA A 265 -14.47 -16.40 -2.59
N ARG A 266 -13.31 -17.03 -2.91
CA ARG A 266 -12.98 -18.38 -2.43
C ARG A 266 -12.87 -18.45 -0.90
N ARG A 267 -12.44 -17.37 -0.27
CA ARG A 267 -12.39 -17.23 1.19
C ARG A 267 -13.75 -16.88 1.82
N GLY A 268 -14.79 -16.64 1.01
CA GLY A 268 -16.10 -16.22 1.48
C GLY A 268 -16.13 -14.80 2.07
N LEU A 269 -15.18 -13.96 1.75
CA LEU A 269 -15.08 -12.56 2.22
C LEU A 269 -15.89 -11.60 1.36
N ILE A 270 -16.19 -11.98 0.12
CA ILE A 270 -17.12 -11.29 -0.80
C ILE A 270 -18.00 -12.35 -1.47
N ALA A 271 -19.21 -11.98 -1.87
CA ALA A 271 -20.17 -12.91 -2.46
C ALA A 271 -19.81 -13.34 -3.90
N SER A 272 -19.10 -12.50 -4.65
CA SER A 272 -18.79 -12.75 -6.06
C SER A 272 -17.39 -12.25 -6.43
N ALA A 273 -16.70 -13.03 -7.27
CA ALA A 273 -15.41 -12.64 -7.86
C ALA A 273 -15.58 -11.78 -9.12
N TYR A 274 -16.77 -11.23 -9.40
CA TYR A 274 -17.03 -10.42 -10.57
C TYR A 274 -16.11 -9.18 -10.62
N CYS A 275 -15.48 -8.94 -11.78
CA CYS A 275 -14.76 -7.71 -12.09
C CYS A 275 -15.47 -6.99 -13.24
N ARG A 276 -15.54 -5.67 -13.20
CA ARG A 276 -16.07 -4.89 -14.31
C ARG A 276 -15.12 -4.91 -15.51
N HIS A 277 -15.66 -4.88 -16.70
CA HIS A 277 -14.87 -4.86 -17.93
C HIS A 277 -14.28 -3.48 -18.23
N PRO A 278 -13.09 -3.43 -18.90
CA PRO A 278 -12.28 -4.59 -19.28
C PRO A 278 -11.68 -5.29 -18.05
N THR A 279 -11.48 -6.62 -18.14
CA THR A 279 -10.91 -7.42 -17.06
C THR A 279 -10.12 -8.61 -17.63
N TYR A 280 -9.19 -9.13 -16.84
CA TYR A 280 -8.48 -10.35 -17.16
C TYR A 280 -9.36 -11.59 -16.96
N ALA A 281 -9.19 -12.62 -17.80
CA ALA A 281 -9.84 -13.91 -17.64
C ALA A 281 -8.79 -14.93 -17.17
N LEU A 282 -8.94 -15.45 -15.96
CA LEU A 282 -8.06 -16.48 -15.41
C LEU A 282 -8.30 -17.80 -16.16
N ASP A 283 -7.23 -18.47 -16.55
CA ASP A 283 -7.29 -19.82 -17.09
C ASP A 283 -7.30 -20.90 -15.98
N ALA A 284 -7.38 -22.17 -16.39
CA ALA A 284 -7.46 -23.28 -15.44
C ALA A 284 -6.16 -23.43 -14.59
N HIS A 285 -4.99 -23.08 -15.15
CA HIS A 285 -3.72 -23.15 -14.44
C HIS A 285 -3.59 -22.01 -13.42
N GLU A 286 -4.03 -20.81 -13.77
CA GLU A 286 -4.06 -19.65 -12.88
C GLU A 286 -5.04 -19.86 -11.73
N LEU A 287 -6.20 -20.46 -11.99
CA LEU A 287 -7.14 -20.87 -10.95
C LEU A 287 -6.54 -21.93 -10.01
N ALA A 288 -5.84 -22.93 -10.57
CA ALA A 288 -5.15 -23.95 -9.76
C ALA A 288 -4.03 -23.32 -8.90
N GLN A 289 -3.30 -22.34 -9.42
CA GLN A 289 -2.28 -21.60 -8.67
C GLN A 289 -2.90 -20.84 -7.47
N ILE A 290 -4.08 -20.25 -7.64
CA ILE A 290 -4.80 -19.60 -6.54
C ILE A 290 -5.21 -20.62 -5.46
N GLU A 291 -5.75 -21.77 -5.86
CA GLU A 291 -6.11 -22.84 -4.90
C GLU A 291 -4.88 -23.36 -4.15
N GLN A 292 -3.74 -23.51 -4.84
CA GLN A 292 -2.48 -23.87 -4.21
C GLN A 292 -2.03 -22.83 -3.18
N CYS A 293 -2.10 -21.54 -3.50
CA CYS A 293 -1.79 -20.45 -2.59
C CYS A 293 -2.69 -20.51 -1.35
N LEU A 294 -4.00 -20.66 -1.53
CA LEU A 294 -4.96 -20.76 -0.42
C LEU A 294 -4.68 -21.95 0.48
N ALA A 295 -4.35 -23.11 -0.08
CA ALA A 295 -4.00 -24.32 0.68
C ALA A 295 -2.68 -24.13 1.45
N GLU A 296 -1.66 -23.56 0.81
CA GLU A 296 -0.35 -23.34 1.40
C GLU A 296 -0.40 -22.38 2.59
N PHE A 297 -1.22 -21.33 2.50
CA PHE A 297 -1.32 -20.29 3.53
C PHE A 297 -2.53 -20.44 4.44
N ALA A 298 -3.26 -21.56 4.40
CA ALA A 298 -4.49 -21.78 5.15
C ALA A 298 -4.36 -21.47 6.65
N ALA A 299 -3.23 -21.83 7.28
CA ALA A 299 -2.97 -21.55 8.70
C ALA A 299 -2.86 -20.05 9.04
N PHE A 300 -2.43 -19.21 8.09
CA PHE A 300 -2.40 -17.75 8.25
C PHE A 300 -3.78 -17.15 8.03
N LEU A 301 -4.51 -17.66 7.04
CA LEU A 301 -5.80 -17.12 6.59
C LEU A 301 -6.97 -17.54 7.50
N ALA A 302 -6.85 -18.64 8.24
CA ALA A 302 -7.85 -19.12 9.20
C ALA A 302 -7.80 -18.42 10.57
N ARG A 303 -6.76 -17.64 10.85
CA ARG A 303 -6.62 -16.93 12.12
C ARG A 303 -7.74 -15.89 12.26
N ARG A 304 -8.72 -16.19 13.13
CA ARG A 304 -9.62 -15.15 13.61
C ARG A 304 -8.79 -14.10 14.35
N PRO A 305 -9.04 -12.81 14.12
CA PRO A 305 -8.35 -11.76 14.87
C PRO A 305 -8.51 -12.01 16.36
N ASP A 306 -7.40 -11.99 17.09
CA ASP A 306 -7.45 -12.03 18.56
C ASP A 306 -7.93 -10.64 19.03
N SER A 307 -9.22 -10.52 19.27
CA SER A 307 -9.88 -9.31 19.73
C SER A 307 -9.47 -8.89 21.16
N ARG A 308 -8.52 -9.57 21.80
CA ARG A 308 -8.19 -9.41 23.22
C ARG A 308 -6.75 -8.94 23.52
N ARG A 309 -5.94 -8.61 22.51
CA ARG A 309 -4.66 -7.96 22.80
C ARG A 309 -4.77 -6.47 22.45
N PRO A 310 -4.80 -5.59 23.50
CA PRO A 310 -4.45 -4.20 23.26
C PRO A 310 -3.04 -4.22 22.67
N HIS A 311 -2.81 -3.49 21.58
CA HIS A 311 -1.45 -3.18 21.16
C HIS A 311 -0.74 -2.64 22.38
N ALA A 312 0.26 -3.36 22.88
CA ALA A 312 1.19 -2.83 23.87
C ALA A 312 1.66 -1.49 23.31
N GLY A 313 1.54 -0.46 24.12
CA GLY A 313 1.77 0.92 23.73
C GLY A 313 3.07 1.09 22.99
N SER A 314 3.10 2.04 22.09
CA SER A 314 4.24 2.50 21.30
C SER A 314 5.02 1.35 20.67
N VAL A 315 4.79 1.11 19.41
CA VAL A 315 5.80 0.52 18.54
C VAL A 315 6.98 1.48 18.68
N GLY A 316 7.90 1.13 19.59
CA GLY A 316 9.20 1.78 19.68
C GLY A 316 9.77 1.73 18.27
N GLU A 317 10.37 2.81 17.86
CA GLU A 317 11.08 2.96 16.62
C GLU A 317 11.74 1.63 16.23
N CYS A 318 11.28 0.99 15.16
CA CYS A 318 12.06 -0.04 14.48
C CYS A 318 13.26 0.67 13.86
N VAL A 319 14.17 1.16 14.71
CA VAL A 319 15.46 1.69 14.26
C VAL A 319 16.25 0.49 13.78
N ALA A 320 16.65 0.51 12.52
CA ALA A 320 17.67 -0.40 12.03
C ALA A 320 18.92 -0.17 12.89
N ASP A 321 19.25 -1.13 13.75
CA ASP A 321 20.56 -1.16 14.42
C ASP A 321 21.61 -1.19 13.32
N GLY A 322 22.24 -0.05 13.10
CA GLY A 322 23.40 0.07 12.21
C GLY A 322 24.52 -0.79 12.80
N ASP A 323 24.82 -1.87 12.10
CA ASP A 323 25.94 -2.74 12.38
C ASP A 323 27.21 -1.89 12.50
N ALA A 324 27.82 -1.90 13.66
CA ALA A 324 29.07 -1.21 13.95
C ALA A 324 30.15 -1.81 13.04
N GLY A 325 30.63 -1.03 12.08
CA GLY A 325 31.73 -1.40 11.20
C GLY A 325 32.98 -1.83 11.97
N PRO A 326 33.77 -2.74 11.41
CA PRO A 326 34.97 -3.22 12.08
C PRO A 326 36.02 -2.12 12.18
N THR A 327 36.54 -1.96 13.38
CA THR A 327 37.66 -1.11 13.77
C THR A 327 38.90 -1.32 12.88
N ALA A 328 39.49 -0.21 12.51
CA ALA A 328 40.75 -0.11 11.79
C ALA A 328 41.89 -0.89 12.47
N GLY A 329 42.64 -1.66 11.67
CA GLY A 329 43.89 -2.23 12.10
C GLY A 329 44.52 -3.16 11.08
N ALA A 330 45.26 -2.61 10.12
CA ALA A 330 46.58 -3.07 9.70
C ALA A 330 46.98 -2.47 8.36
N ARG A 331 47.86 -1.46 8.41
CA ARG A 331 48.72 -1.07 7.28
C ARG A 331 49.68 -2.22 7.00
N ALA A 332 49.71 -2.67 5.78
CA ALA A 332 50.87 -3.34 5.22
C ALA A 332 51.11 -2.81 3.81
N LEU A 333 52.30 -2.29 3.64
CA LEU A 333 52.93 -1.75 2.43
C LEU A 333 53.00 -2.81 1.32
N LEU A 334 52.66 -2.42 0.10
CA LEU A 334 53.27 -3.02 -1.10
C LEU A 334 53.64 -1.91 -2.06
N THR A 335 54.94 -1.77 -2.26
CA THR A 335 55.60 -0.94 -3.26
C THR A 335 55.42 -1.52 -4.67
N PRO A 336 55.44 -0.70 -5.73
CA PRO A 336 55.41 -1.19 -7.10
C PRO A 336 56.81 -1.52 -7.59
N SER A 337 56.92 -2.58 -8.37
CA SER A 337 58.07 -2.84 -9.23
C SER A 337 57.61 -3.29 -10.59
N GLU A 338 58.04 -2.51 -11.60
CA GLU A 338 58.19 -2.74 -13.04
C GLU A 338 56.96 -3.07 -13.88
#